data_e44f7a54af4966193175104f8552b99e
#
_entry.id   e44f7a54af4966193175104f8552b99e
#
_cell.length_a   1.000
_cell.length_b   1.000
_cell.length_c   1.000
_cell.angle_alpha   90.00
_cell.angle_beta   90.00
_cell.angle_gamma   90.00
#
_symmetry.space_group_name_H-M   'P 1'
#
loop_
_entity.id
_entity.type
_entity.pdbx_description
1 polymer ?
#
loop_
_entity_poly.entity_id
_entity_poly.type
_entity_poly.pdbx_seq_one_letter_code
_entity_poly.pdbx_strand_id
1 'polypeptide(L)'
;MMEIIRDINPKIAINIMYDGAKYCGWQVQKNSLSVQQKMQDALESLLGFRPDICGCSRTDSGVHANNYICHISSENVNIPAEKLADALNMHLHKSGIAVKSAKMADADFHARYSCVKKEYIYKIWNARYSNPFLEGKSWYFPYCRINEEELAFIGEEFKGTHDFKAFMSKGSKITDDTVRTIEYFNVRREGELVCISVCADGFLYNMVRIMVGTFAAACMGKIKKGDITDIINSHVRSNAGDTAPACGLYLNRIFYDNQYSYITTN
;
A
#
# COMPACT_ATOMS: atom_id res chain seq x y z
N MET A 1 -7.10 15.30 -28.91
CA MET A 1 -8.15 14.79 -28.00
C MET A 1 -8.19 13.30 -28.20
N MET A 2 -7.58 12.51 -27.30
CA MET A 2 -7.77 11.05 -27.32
C MET A 2 -9.18 10.80 -26.78
N GLU A 3 -10.08 10.31 -27.63
CA GLU A 3 -11.34 9.75 -27.16
C GLU A 3 -10.99 8.63 -26.16
N ILE A 4 -11.36 8.82 -24.91
CA ILE A 4 -11.38 7.77 -23.91
C ILE A 4 -12.50 6.84 -24.36
N ILE A 5 -12.15 5.75 -25.05
CA ILE A 5 -13.09 4.65 -25.31
C ILE A 5 -13.53 4.18 -23.91
N ARG A 6 -14.73 4.56 -23.49
CA ARG A 6 -15.32 4.04 -22.25
C ARG A 6 -15.52 2.55 -22.46
N ASP A 7 -14.80 1.77 -21.68
CA ASP A 7 -15.04 0.33 -21.63
C ASP A 7 -16.45 0.13 -21.07
N ILE A 8 -17.35 -0.32 -21.93
CA ILE A 8 -18.78 -0.50 -21.63
C ILE A 8 -19.06 -1.81 -20.87
N ASN A 9 -18.06 -2.68 -20.76
CA ASN A 9 -18.22 -3.97 -20.10
C ASN A 9 -18.13 -3.81 -18.58
N PRO A 10 -18.98 -4.51 -17.80
CA PRO A 10 -18.82 -4.62 -16.35
C PRO A 10 -17.41 -5.09 -15.99
N LYS A 11 -16.99 -4.80 -14.76
CA LYS A 11 -15.69 -5.22 -14.23
C LYS A 11 -15.88 -6.34 -13.22
N ILE A 12 -14.82 -7.11 -13.03
CA ILE A 12 -14.71 -7.99 -11.86
C ILE A 12 -13.64 -7.37 -10.95
N ALA A 13 -14.07 -6.87 -9.80
CA ALA A 13 -13.18 -6.37 -8.75
C ALA A 13 -12.71 -7.56 -7.90
N ILE A 14 -11.39 -7.70 -7.76
CA ILE A 14 -10.73 -8.81 -7.06
C ILE A 14 -9.98 -8.24 -5.86
N ASN A 15 -10.33 -8.69 -4.65
CA ASN A 15 -9.62 -8.34 -3.43
C ASN A 15 -8.59 -9.42 -3.11
N ILE A 16 -7.33 -9.03 -3.04
CA ILE A 16 -6.21 -9.92 -2.73
C ILE A 16 -5.44 -9.46 -1.49
N MET A 17 -4.75 -10.39 -0.86
CA MET A 17 -3.67 -10.13 0.08
C MET A 17 -2.39 -10.77 -0.43
N TYR A 18 -1.22 -10.18 -0.10
CA TYR A 18 0.05 -10.76 -0.52
C TYR A 18 1.23 -10.44 0.38
N ASP A 19 2.15 -11.39 0.40
CA ASP A 19 3.48 -11.26 0.96
C ASP A 19 4.43 -10.63 -0.08
N GLY A 20 4.72 -9.36 0.10
CA GLY A 20 5.58 -8.59 -0.80
C GLY A 20 7.05 -9.02 -0.82
N ALA A 21 7.52 -9.74 0.21
CA ALA A 21 8.93 -10.16 0.30
C ALA A 21 9.38 -11.01 -0.89
N LYS A 22 8.44 -11.69 -1.56
CA LYS A 22 8.70 -12.54 -2.72
C LYS A 22 8.67 -11.78 -4.06
N TYR A 23 8.34 -10.50 -4.05
CA TYR A 23 8.00 -9.74 -5.26
C TYR A 23 8.74 -8.41 -5.35
N CYS A 24 9.03 -8.00 -6.58
CA CYS A 24 9.58 -6.68 -6.88
C CYS A 24 8.48 -5.60 -7.00
N GLY A 25 7.48 -5.66 -6.10
CA GLY A 25 6.34 -4.77 -6.07
C GLY A 25 5.16 -5.27 -6.92
N TRP A 26 4.16 -4.39 -7.07
CA TRP A 26 2.94 -4.71 -7.82
C TRP A 26 3.17 -4.80 -9.33
N GLN A 27 3.71 -3.74 -9.93
CA GLN A 27 3.72 -3.52 -11.38
C GLN A 27 4.65 -4.49 -12.10
N VAL A 28 4.20 -5.05 -13.24
CA VAL A 28 5.04 -5.84 -14.15
C VAL A 28 6.28 -5.06 -14.56
N GLN A 29 7.43 -5.70 -14.48
CA GLN A 29 8.74 -5.15 -14.81
C GLN A 29 9.54 -6.17 -15.65
N LYS A 30 10.50 -5.66 -16.43
CA LYS A 30 11.45 -6.54 -17.11
C LYS A 30 12.37 -7.22 -16.08
N ASN A 31 12.53 -8.52 -16.20
CA ASN A 31 13.50 -9.32 -15.42
C ASN A 31 13.21 -9.42 -13.90
N SER A 32 11.98 -9.16 -13.46
CA SER A 32 11.64 -9.24 -12.02
C SER A 32 10.21 -9.71 -11.83
N LEU A 33 10.01 -10.69 -10.95
CA LEU A 33 8.69 -11.21 -10.64
C LEU A 33 7.87 -10.17 -9.86
N SER A 34 6.69 -9.84 -10.35
CA SER A 34 5.75 -8.91 -9.70
C SER A 34 4.45 -9.60 -9.31
N VAL A 35 3.70 -8.98 -8.39
CA VAL A 35 2.37 -9.49 -7.98
C VAL A 35 1.41 -9.48 -9.17
N GLN A 36 1.40 -8.41 -9.97
CA GLN A 36 0.55 -8.29 -11.17
C GLN A 36 0.83 -9.40 -12.17
N GLN A 37 2.11 -9.69 -12.46
CA GLN A 37 2.49 -10.78 -13.35
C GLN A 37 1.96 -12.12 -12.84
N LYS A 38 2.17 -12.41 -11.54
CA LYS A 38 1.72 -13.68 -10.96
C LYS A 38 0.19 -13.83 -10.98
N MET A 39 -0.54 -12.73 -10.78
CA MET A 39 -1.98 -12.71 -10.92
C MET A 39 -2.42 -12.94 -12.38
N GLN A 40 -1.74 -12.30 -13.34
CA GLN A 40 -2.02 -12.51 -14.77
C GLN A 40 -1.77 -13.96 -15.19
N ASP A 41 -0.67 -14.58 -14.74
CA ASP A 41 -0.34 -15.98 -15.04
C ASP A 41 -1.41 -16.93 -14.48
N ALA A 42 -1.93 -16.66 -13.26
CA ALA A 42 -2.99 -17.46 -12.67
C ALA A 42 -4.32 -17.30 -13.42
N LEU A 43 -4.66 -16.07 -13.81
CA LEU A 43 -5.87 -15.80 -14.60
C LEU A 43 -5.78 -16.42 -16.00
N GLU A 44 -4.63 -16.33 -16.68
CA GLU A 44 -4.40 -16.93 -17.99
C GLU A 44 -4.56 -18.46 -17.93
N SER A 45 -3.99 -19.10 -16.90
CA SER A 45 -4.14 -20.54 -16.69
C SER A 45 -5.60 -20.96 -16.43
N LEU A 46 -6.39 -20.07 -15.81
CA LEU A 46 -7.78 -20.35 -15.46
C LEU A 46 -8.76 -20.03 -16.61
N LEU A 47 -8.55 -18.94 -17.32
CA LEU A 47 -9.47 -18.38 -18.30
C LEU A 47 -9.13 -18.78 -19.75
N GLY A 48 -7.89 -19.25 -20.01
CA GLY A 48 -7.38 -19.53 -21.35
C GLY A 48 -6.93 -18.29 -22.13
N PHE A 49 -7.00 -17.11 -21.55
CA PHE A 49 -6.47 -15.85 -22.10
C PHE A 49 -5.88 -14.97 -21.00
N ARG A 50 -4.98 -14.06 -21.36
CA ARG A 50 -4.29 -13.17 -20.42
C ARG A 50 -5.01 -11.82 -20.31
N PRO A 51 -5.79 -11.56 -19.26
CA PRO A 51 -6.49 -10.30 -19.12
C PRO A 51 -5.55 -9.17 -18.68
N ASP A 52 -5.88 -7.94 -19.04
CA ASP A 52 -5.28 -6.77 -18.44
C ASP A 52 -5.81 -6.58 -17.02
N ILE A 53 -4.89 -6.39 -16.06
CA ILE A 53 -5.23 -6.17 -14.66
C ILE A 53 -4.87 -4.74 -14.27
N CYS A 54 -5.85 -4.00 -13.77
CA CYS A 54 -5.63 -2.69 -13.20
C CYS A 54 -5.69 -2.73 -11.67
N GLY A 55 -4.62 -2.32 -11.01
CA GLY A 55 -4.53 -2.30 -9.54
C GLY A 55 -4.82 -0.94 -8.93
N CYS A 56 -5.29 -0.93 -7.67
CA CYS A 56 -5.65 0.29 -6.94
C CYS A 56 -4.46 1.20 -6.59
N SER A 57 -3.26 0.65 -6.54
CA SER A 57 -2.04 1.38 -6.17
C SER A 57 -0.81 0.70 -6.73
N ARG A 58 0.30 1.42 -6.84
CA ARG A 58 1.61 0.80 -6.98
C ARG A 58 2.18 0.58 -5.58
N THR A 59 2.72 -0.59 -5.33
CA THR A 59 3.50 -0.91 -4.14
C THR A 59 4.93 -1.20 -4.55
N ASP A 60 5.89 -0.79 -3.73
CA ASP A 60 7.31 -0.99 -3.97
C ASP A 60 7.73 -2.44 -3.71
N SER A 61 8.93 -2.79 -4.14
CA SER A 61 9.56 -4.08 -3.83
C SER A 61 9.56 -4.34 -2.32
N GLY A 62 9.11 -5.52 -1.90
CA GLY A 62 9.06 -5.93 -0.49
C GLY A 62 7.87 -5.39 0.32
N VAL A 63 7.04 -4.51 -0.25
CA VAL A 63 5.83 -3.99 0.43
C VAL A 63 4.70 -5.01 0.34
N HIS A 64 4.03 -5.24 1.46
CA HIS A 64 2.93 -6.20 1.58
C HIS A 64 1.55 -5.54 1.35
N ALA A 65 0.51 -6.36 1.25
CA ALA A 65 -0.86 -5.89 1.31
C ALA A 65 -1.75 -6.84 2.09
N ASN A 66 -2.61 -6.28 2.96
CA ASN A 66 -3.70 -7.00 3.64
C ASN A 66 -4.99 -6.97 2.83
N ASN A 67 -5.22 -5.88 2.11
CA ASN A 67 -6.32 -5.69 1.17
C ASN A 67 -5.83 -4.88 -0.02
N TYR A 68 -5.78 -5.50 -1.17
CA TYR A 68 -5.39 -4.87 -2.41
C TYR A 68 -6.47 -5.16 -3.45
N ILE A 69 -7.07 -4.12 -3.99
CA ILE A 69 -8.11 -4.25 -5.00
C ILE A 69 -7.50 -4.10 -6.39
N CYS A 70 -7.76 -5.07 -7.24
CA CYS A 70 -7.54 -4.94 -8.67
C CYS A 70 -8.83 -5.29 -9.42
N HIS A 71 -8.90 -4.94 -10.69
CA HIS A 71 -10.00 -5.33 -11.55
C HIS A 71 -9.54 -5.80 -12.91
N ILE A 72 -10.38 -6.61 -13.54
CA ILE A 72 -10.32 -7.04 -14.92
C ILE A 72 -11.64 -6.70 -15.61
N SER A 73 -11.69 -6.67 -16.95
CA SER A 73 -12.95 -6.71 -17.69
C SER A 73 -13.65 -8.04 -17.43
N SER A 74 -14.97 -8.05 -17.33
CA SER A 74 -15.75 -9.28 -17.26
C SER A 74 -15.95 -9.95 -18.62
N GLU A 75 -15.54 -9.28 -19.70
CA GLU A 75 -15.65 -9.78 -21.06
C GLU A 75 -14.89 -11.11 -21.21
N ASN A 76 -15.55 -12.09 -21.80
CA ASN A 76 -15.04 -13.47 -21.99
C ASN A 76 -14.72 -14.22 -20.69
N VAL A 77 -15.12 -13.74 -19.51
CA VAL A 77 -14.98 -14.46 -18.26
C VAL A 77 -16.23 -15.32 -18.03
N ASN A 78 -16.11 -16.63 -18.24
CA ASN A 78 -17.22 -17.59 -18.14
C ASN A 78 -17.38 -18.19 -16.74
N ILE A 79 -16.64 -17.68 -15.75
CA ILE A 79 -16.69 -18.13 -14.35
C ILE A 79 -17.46 -17.06 -13.54
N PRO A 80 -18.48 -17.44 -12.76
CA PRO A 80 -19.15 -16.51 -11.85
C PRO A 80 -18.15 -15.84 -10.90
N ALA A 81 -18.30 -14.51 -10.69
CA ALA A 81 -17.34 -13.73 -9.90
C ALA A 81 -17.13 -14.33 -8.49
N GLU A 82 -18.20 -14.80 -7.86
CA GLU A 82 -18.18 -15.41 -6.52
C GLU A 82 -17.36 -16.72 -6.44
N LYS A 83 -17.17 -17.41 -7.58
CA LYS A 83 -16.37 -18.64 -7.66
C LYS A 83 -14.91 -18.36 -8.10
N LEU A 84 -14.67 -17.18 -8.64
CA LEU A 84 -13.35 -16.81 -9.18
C LEU A 84 -12.27 -16.80 -8.10
N ALA A 85 -12.61 -16.39 -6.87
CA ALA A 85 -11.67 -16.35 -5.76
C ALA A 85 -11.12 -17.74 -5.42
N ASP A 86 -11.99 -18.74 -5.29
CA ASP A 86 -11.59 -20.12 -4.97
C ASP A 86 -10.75 -20.71 -6.10
N ALA A 87 -11.20 -20.53 -7.36
CA ALA A 87 -10.49 -21.02 -8.53
C ALA A 87 -9.08 -20.41 -8.64
N LEU A 88 -8.93 -19.10 -8.42
CA LEU A 88 -7.61 -18.45 -8.45
C LEU A 88 -6.71 -18.92 -7.30
N ASN A 89 -7.25 -19.16 -6.10
CA ASN A 89 -6.46 -19.65 -4.98
C ASN A 89 -5.82 -21.01 -5.23
N MET A 90 -6.43 -21.87 -6.05
CA MET A 90 -5.82 -23.15 -6.47
C MET A 90 -4.53 -22.90 -7.30
N HIS A 91 -4.55 -21.92 -8.20
CA HIS A 91 -3.38 -21.56 -9.03
C HIS A 91 -2.33 -20.74 -8.29
N LEU A 92 -2.74 -20.03 -7.23
CA LEU A 92 -1.86 -19.17 -6.42
C LEU A 92 -1.27 -19.87 -5.19
N HIS A 93 -1.51 -21.17 -5.02
CA HIS A 93 -0.99 -21.94 -3.89
C HIS A 93 0.53 -21.77 -3.74
N LYS A 94 1.02 -21.51 -2.51
CA LYS A 94 2.44 -21.23 -2.17
C LYS A 94 3.06 -20.00 -2.82
N SER A 95 2.31 -19.21 -3.60
CA SER A 95 2.84 -17.98 -4.20
C SER A 95 3.06 -16.86 -3.18
N GLY A 96 2.36 -16.90 -2.05
CA GLY A 96 2.29 -15.78 -1.10
C GLY A 96 1.23 -14.74 -1.48
N ILE A 97 0.34 -15.08 -2.41
CA ILE A 97 -0.86 -14.31 -2.77
C ILE A 97 -2.09 -15.15 -2.43
N ALA A 98 -3.09 -14.51 -1.84
CA ALA A 98 -4.41 -15.12 -1.66
C ALA A 98 -5.51 -14.16 -2.12
N VAL A 99 -6.50 -14.69 -2.83
CA VAL A 99 -7.69 -13.96 -3.25
C VAL A 99 -8.74 -14.10 -2.15
N LYS A 100 -9.19 -12.99 -1.61
CA LYS A 100 -10.17 -12.92 -0.52
C LYS A 100 -11.61 -12.95 -1.05
N SER A 101 -11.85 -12.23 -2.15
CA SER A 101 -13.14 -12.16 -2.81
C SER A 101 -13.00 -11.67 -4.24
N ALA A 102 -13.98 -11.97 -5.07
CA ALA A 102 -14.17 -11.35 -6.36
C ALA A 102 -15.65 -10.98 -6.52
N LYS A 103 -15.96 -9.80 -7.01
CA LYS A 103 -17.30 -9.23 -7.10
C LYS A 103 -17.51 -8.52 -8.42
N MET A 104 -18.71 -8.63 -8.98
CA MET A 104 -19.08 -7.80 -10.12
C MET A 104 -19.12 -6.33 -9.71
N ALA A 105 -18.65 -5.48 -10.59
CA ALA A 105 -18.69 -4.04 -10.46
C ALA A 105 -19.13 -3.43 -11.80
N ASP A 106 -19.70 -2.23 -11.73
CA ASP A 106 -20.16 -1.50 -12.90
C ASP A 106 -19.02 -1.21 -13.87
N ALA A 107 -19.36 -0.93 -15.13
CA ALA A 107 -18.39 -0.59 -16.17
C ALA A 107 -17.55 0.64 -15.83
N ASP A 108 -18.11 1.60 -15.09
CA ASP A 108 -17.42 2.82 -14.65
C ASP A 108 -16.48 2.60 -13.47
N PHE A 109 -16.51 1.43 -12.80
CA PHE A 109 -15.60 1.13 -11.72
C PHE A 109 -14.15 1.06 -12.21
N HIS A 110 -13.27 1.76 -11.50
CA HIS A 110 -11.83 1.70 -11.74
C HIS A 110 -11.07 1.58 -10.42
N ALA A 111 -10.38 0.45 -10.20
CA ALA A 111 -9.72 0.15 -8.91
C ALA A 111 -8.84 1.31 -8.38
N ARG A 112 -8.20 2.07 -9.27
CA ARG A 112 -7.33 3.19 -8.88
C ARG A 112 -8.06 4.52 -8.79
N TYR A 113 -8.92 4.86 -9.77
CA TYR A 113 -9.50 6.20 -9.88
C TYR A 113 -10.80 6.35 -9.11
N SER A 114 -11.53 5.27 -8.87
CA SER A 114 -12.68 5.28 -7.94
C SER A 114 -12.27 5.22 -6.47
N CYS A 115 -10.97 5.04 -6.18
CA CYS A 115 -10.43 5.00 -4.82
C CYS A 115 -10.37 6.43 -4.24
N VAL A 116 -11.00 6.62 -3.09
CA VAL A 116 -11.07 7.91 -2.39
C VAL A 116 -9.92 8.07 -1.40
N LYS A 117 -9.62 7.00 -0.64
CA LYS A 117 -8.60 7.00 0.41
C LYS A 117 -7.91 5.65 0.50
N LYS A 118 -6.70 5.65 1.06
CA LYS A 118 -5.91 4.45 1.35
C LYS A 118 -5.36 4.53 2.76
N GLU A 119 -5.35 3.38 3.42
CA GLU A 119 -4.68 3.21 4.70
C GLU A 119 -3.48 2.29 4.53
N TYR A 120 -2.35 2.72 5.03
CA TYR A 120 -1.17 1.89 5.22
C TYR A 120 -0.94 1.62 6.71
N ILE A 121 -0.42 0.43 7.02
CA ILE A 121 0.11 0.09 8.34
C ILE A 121 1.60 -0.17 8.20
N TYR A 122 2.39 0.43 9.09
CA TYR A 122 3.81 0.12 9.21
C TYR A 122 4.07 -0.60 10.54
N LYS A 123 4.72 -1.77 10.48
CA LYS A 123 5.02 -2.63 11.62
C LYS A 123 6.49 -2.53 12.01
N ILE A 124 6.76 -2.22 13.28
CA ILE A 124 8.11 -2.12 13.85
C ILE A 124 8.22 -3.13 15.01
N TRP A 125 9.15 -4.07 14.91
CA TRP A 125 9.50 -4.92 16.04
C TRP A 125 10.56 -4.19 16.88
N ASN A 126 10.13 -3.63 18.02
CA ASN A 126 10.93 -2.76 18.87
C ASN A 126 11.33 -3.47 20.15
N ALA A 127 12.24 -4.41 20.04
CA ALA A 127 12.76 -5.24 21.12
C ALA A 127 14.27 -5.31 21.08
N ARG A 128 14.89 -5.82 22.17
CA ARG A 128 16.34 -6.05 22.27
C ARG A 128 16.83 -7.11 21.28
N TYR A 129 15.98 -8.07 20.93
CA TYR A 129 16.29 -9.21 20.04
C TYR A 129 15.30 -9.26 18.87
N SER A 130 15.75 -9.81 17.75
CA SER A 130 14.90 -10.03 16.59
C SER A 130 13.87 -11.13 16.85
N ASN A 131 12.76 -11.07 16.12
CA ASN A 131 11.72 -12.10 16.14
C ASN A 131 11.76 -12.88 14.82
N PRO A 132 12.16 -14.17 14.81
CA PRO A 132 12.27 -14.94 13.58
C PRO A 132 10.92 -15.16 12.87
N PHE A 133 9.80 -15.09 13.59
CA PHE A 133 8.46 -15.20 12.99
C PHE A 133 8.01 -13.91 12.30
N LEU A 134 8.68 -12.79 12.57
CA LEU A 134 8.42 -11.49 11.96
C LEU A 134 9.52 -11.06 10.99
N GLU A 135 10.47 -11.93 10.70
CA GLU A 135 11.49 -11.68 9.68
C GLU A 135 10.85 -11.46 8.31
N GLY A 136 11.23 -10.35 7.66
CA GLY A 136 10.61 -9.92 6.40
C GLY A 136 9.14 -9.47 6.52
N LYS A 137 8.59 -9.33 7.75
CA LYS A 137 7.21 -8.94 8.05
C LYS A 137 7.09 -7.70 8.93
N SER A 138 8.20 -7.25 9.50
CA SER A 138 8.30 -6.04 10.29
C SER A 138 9.71 -5.49 10.21
N TRP A 139 9.86 -4.21 10.54
CA TRP A 139 11.17 -3.61 10.71
C TRP A 139 11.71 -3.92 12.12
N TYR A 140 12.79 -4.67 12.24
CA TYR A 140 13.50 -4.84 13.50
C TYR A 140 14.25 -3.54 13.86
N PHE A 141 13.87 -2.91 14.96
CA PHE A 141 14.39 -1.62 15.41
C PHE A 141 14.81 -1.67 16.89
N PRO A 142 16.05 -2.06 17.19
CA PRO A 142 16.54 -2.20 18.56
C PRO A 142 17.21 -0.94 19.15
N TYR A 143 17.30 0.15 18.39
CA TYR A 143 18.20 1.28 18.69
C TYR A 143 17.75 2.14 19.86
N CYS A 144 16.45 2.31 20.05
CA CYS A 144 15.83 3.01 21.19
C CYS A 144 14.44 2.44 21.44
N ARG A 145 13.96 2.57 22.68
CA ARG A 145 12.57 2.27 22.98
C ARG A 145 11.70 3.36 22.40
N ILE A 146 10.78 3.00 21.51
CA ILE A 146 9.80 3.92 20.95
C ILE A 146 8.80 4.25 22.04
N ASN A 147 8.56 5.52 22.29
CA ASN A 147 7.46 6.00 23.11
C ASN A 147 6.26 6.29 22.20
N GLU A 148 5.15 5.57 22.41
CA GLU A 148 3.96 5.63 21.55
C GLU A 148 3.24 6.97 21.63
N GLU A 149 3.21 7.59 22.83
CA GLU A 149 2.56 8.89 23.05
C GLU A 149 3.33 9.99 22.30
N GLU A 150 4.68 9.97 22.40
CA GLU A 150 5.52 10.89 21.67
C GLU A 150 5.38 10.70 20.16
N LEU A 151 5.31 9.45 19.71
CA LEU A 151 5.16 9.13 18.30
C LEU A 151 3.78 9.56 17.78
N ALA A 152 2.73 9.38 18.57
CA ALA A 152 1.40 9.86 18.26
C ALA A 152 1.35 11.40 18.19
N PHE A 153 2.00 12.08 19.14
CA PHE A 153 2.11 13.55 19.15
C PHE A 153 2.79 14.07 17.87
N ILE A 154 3.92 13.48 17.49
CA ILE A 154 4.61 13.80 16.22
C ILE A 154 3.70 13.50 15.03
N GLY A 155 2.91 12.42 15.10
CA GLY A 155 1.96 12.03 14.06
C GLY A 155 0.87 13.07 13.80
N GLU A 156 0.47 13.84 14.83
CA GLU A 156 -0.52 14.93 14.67
C GLU A 156 -0.04 16.02 13.71
N GLU A 157 1.27 16.31 13.67
CA GLU A 157 1.84 17.33 12.77
C GLU A 157 1.71 16.95 11.29
N PHE A 158 1.50 15.67 10.96
CA PHE A 158 1.27 15.22 9.58
C PHE A 158 -0.19 15.32 9.15
N LYS A 159 -1.14 15.43 10.09
CA LYS A 159 -2.57 15.49 9.75
C LYS A 159 -2.91 16.77 9.01
N GLY A 160 -3.92 16.67 8.15
CA GLY A 160 -4.37 17.78 7.31
C GLY A 160 -3.73 17.77 5.93
N THR A 161 -3.88 18.88 5.24
CA THR A 161 -3.43 19.07 3.86
C THR A 161 -2.09 19.80 3.83
N HIS A 162 -1.06 19.13 3.32
CA HIS A 162 0.29 19.66 3.25
C HIS A 162 0.95 19.32 1.92
N ASP A 163 1.95 20.10 1.53
CA ASP A 163 2.89 19.72 0.47
C ASP A 163 3.96 18.77 1.03
N PHE A 164 3.81 17.48 0.75
CA PHE A 164 4.71 16.42 1.22
C PHE A 164 5.95 16.20 0.35
N LYS A 165 6.39 17.20 -0.39
CA LYS A 165 7.58 17.10 -1.26
C LYS A 165 8.83 16.62 -0.51
N ALA A 166 9.03 17.04 0.75
CA ALA A 166 10.14 16.58 1.60
C ALA A 166 10.06 15.07 1.91
N PHE A 167 8.87 14.47 1.81
CA PHE A 167 8.61 13.05 2.07
C PHE A 167 8.48 12.22 0.80
N MET A 168 9.00 12.69 -0.32
CA MET A 168 9.01 11.99 -1.60
C MET A 168 10.43 11.58 -2.01
N SER A 169 10.63 10.31 -2.40
CA SER A 169 11.92 9.86 -2.95
C SER A 169 12.16 10.43 -4.34
N LYS A 170 13.43 10.72 -4.65
CA LYS A 170 13.89 11.07 -6.01
C LYS A 170 13.70 9.86 -6.93
N GLY A 171 13.44 10.11 -8.22
CA GLY A 171 13.32 9.04 -9.24
C GLY A 171 11.89 8.59 -9.54
N SER A 172 10.86 9.08 -8.86
CA SER A 172 9.51 9.06 -9.41
C SER A 172 9.46 9.99 -10.64
N LYS A 173 8.63 9.67 -11.64
CA LYS A 173 8.17 10.71 -12.57
C LYS A 173 7.63 11.83 -11.68
N ILE A 174 8.29 12.99 -11.73
CA ILE A 174 7.95 14.14 -10.90
C ILE A 174 6.46 14.42 -11.17
N THR A 175 5.63 14.19 -10.16
CA THR A 175 4.29 14.73 -10.17
C THR A 175 4.45 16.16 -9.66
N ASP A 176 4.02 17.13 -10.42
CA ASP A 176 3.99 18.53 -9.99
C ASP A 176 3.05 18.73 -8.79
N ASP A 177 2.14 17.77 -8.56
CA ASP A 177 1.23 17.72 -7.42
C ASP A 177 1.78 16.82 -6.31
N THR A 178 2.36 17.45 -5.29
CA THR A 178 2.89 16.81 -4.07
C THR A 178 2.02 17.07 -2.83
N VAL A 179 0.88 17.76 -3.00
CA VAL A 179 -0.08 18.03 -1.93
C VAL A 179 -0.90 16.78 -1.63
N ARG A 180 -0.98 16.39 -0.36
CA ARG A 180 -1.82 15.27 0.12
C ARG A 180 -2.52 15.66 1.40
N THR A 181 -3.66 14.99 1.63
CA THR A 181 -4.44 15.17 2.85
C THR A 181 -4.39 13.91 3.69
N ILE A 182 -3.74 13.99 4.86
CA ILE A 182 -3.72 12.90 5.85
C ILE A 182 -4.91 13.08 6.79
N GLU A 183 -5.78 12.08 6.83
CA GLU A 183 -6.98 12.08 7.67
C GLU A 183 -6.68 11.68 9.10
N TYR A 184 -5.88 10.62 9.27
CA TYR A 184 -5.42 10.19 10.58
C TYR A 184 -4.04 9.56 10.53
N PHE A 185 -3.39 9.64 11.69
CA PHE A 185 -2.14 8.99 12.02
C PHE A 185 -2.30 8.37 13.41
N ASN A 186 -2.32 7.04 13.48
CA ASN A 186 -2.55 6.32 14.73
C ASN A 186 -1.35 5.43 15.06
N VAL A 187 -1.00 5.38 16.34
CA VAL A 187 0.07 4.53 16.86
C VAL A 187 -0.51 3.58 17.89
N ARG A 188 -0.18 2.31 17.77
CA ARG A 188 -0.57 1.26 18.72
C ARG A 188 0.60 0.33 18.96
N ARG A 189 0.78 -0.08 20.23
CA ARG A 189 1.72 -1.13 20.60
C ARG A 189 0.99 -2.35 21.12
N GLU A 190 1.45 -3.52 20.69
CA GLU A 190 1.04 -4.82 21.22
C GLU A 190 2.33 -5.59 21.61
N GLY A 191 2.62 -5.63 22.90
CA GLY A 191 3.90 -6.14 23.39
C GLY A 191 5.08 -5.36 22.81
N GLU A 192 5.92 -6.02 22.03
CA GLU A 192 7.07 -5.40 21.38
C GLU A 192 6.78 -4.94 19.94
N LEU A 193 5.59 -5.19 19.43
CA LEU A 193 5.19 -4.77 18.09
C LEU A 193 4.53 -3.40 18.14
N VAL A 194 5.12 -2.41 17.45
CA VAL A 194 4.54 -1.10 17.23
C VAL A 194 3.93 -1.04 15.83
N CYS A 195 2.67 -0.67 15.76
CA CYS A 195 1.92 -0.50 14.50
C CYS A 195 1.56 0.98 14.33
N ILE A 196 1.94 1.55 13.19
CA ILE A 196 1.62 2.91 12.76
C ILE A 196 0.64 2.82 11.61
N SER A 197 -0.57 3.37 11.76
CA SER A 197 -1.60 3.41 10.71
C SER A 197 -1.74 4.82 10.19
N VAL A 198 -1.64 4.99 8.87
CA VAL A 198 -1.76 6.29 8.19
C VAL A 198 -2.79 6.18 7.09
N CYS A 199 -3.79 7.07 7.10
CA CYS A 199 -4.82 7.17 6.06
C CYS A 199 -4.75 8.52 5.36
N ALA A 200 -4.77 8.51 4.04
CA ALA A 200 -4.72 9.70 3.19
C ALA A 200 -5.50 9.50 1.89
N ASP A 201 -5.80 10.60 1.20
CA ASP A 201 -6.34 10.64 -0.16
C ASP A 201 -5.39 10.03 -1.20
N GLY A 202 -4.08 10.07 -0.92
CA GLY A 202 -3.03 9.47 -1.73
C GLY A 202 -1.68 9.52 -1.03
N PHE A 203 -0.71 8.80 -1.58
CA PHE A 203 0.66 8.82 -1.06
C PHE A 203 1.65 9.01 -2.19
N LEU A 204 2.70 9.80 -1.92
CA LEU A 204 3.83 9.97 -2.81
C LEU A 204 4.77 8.75 -2.73
N TYR A 205 5.71 8.68 -3.65
CA TYR A 205 6.67 7.58 -3.69
C TYR A 205 7.50 7.51 -2.40
N ASN A 206 7.43 6.37 -1.71
CA ASN A 206 8.04 6.08 -0.40
C ASN A 206 7.53 6.95 0.77
N MET A 207 6.47 7.74 0.61
CA MET A 207 6.04 8.74 1.60
C MET A 207 5.90 8.16 3.02
N VAL A 208 5.10 7.12 3.21
CA VAL A 208 4.91 6.51 4.53
C VAL A 208 6.22 5.98 5.13
N ARG A 209 7.07 5.37 4.32
CA ARG A 209 8.37 4.85 4.76
C ARG A 209 9.32 5.98 5.19
N ILE A 210 9.29 7.13 4.50
CA ILE A 210 10.10 8.30 4.88
C ILE A 210 9.55 8.91 6.16
N MET A 211 8.23 9.00 6.34
CA MET A 211 7.62 9.45 7.60
C MET A 211 8.08 8.58 8.76
N VAL A 212 7.99 7.25 8.62
CA VAL A 212 8.45 6.32 9.66
C VAL A 212 9.95 6.41 9.91
N GLY A 213 10.77 6.59 8.88
CA GLY A 213 12.20 6.80 9.03
C GLY A 213 12.53 8.12 9.73
N THR A 214 11.72 9.15 9.54
CA THR A 214 11.85 10.44 10.26
C THR A 214 11.52 10.26 11.74
N PHE A 215 10.52 9.48 12.10
CA PHE A 215 10.27 9.09 13.49
C PHE A 215 11.41 8.32 14.12
N ALA A 216 11.97 7.37 13.41
CA ALA A 216 13.13 6.63 13.90
C ALA A 216 14.33 7.56 14.15
N ALA A 217 14.55 8.53 13.27
CA ALA A 217 15.58 9.54 13.45
C ALA A 217 15.30 10.45 14.66
N ALA A 218 14.05 10.84 14.89
CA ALA A 218 13.65 11.61 16.05
C ALA A 218 13.82 10.81 17.36
N CYS A 219 13.43 9.52 17.37
CA CYS A 219 13.64 8.62 18.51
C CYS A 219 15.13 8.48 18.86
N MET A 220 16.00 8.48 17.87
CA MET A 220 17.46 8.43 18.05
C MET A 220 18.10 9.81 18.35
N GLY A 221 17.29 10.87 18.47
CA GLY A 221 17.80 12.23 18.75
C GLY A 221 18.49 12.91 17.57
N LYS A 222 18.39 12.38 16.34
CA LYS A 222 18.99 12.95 15.13
C LYS A 222 18.13 14.07 14.53
N ILE A 223 16.84 14.08 14.79
CA ILE A 223 15.87 15.11 14.43
C ILE A 223 15.20 15.54 15.71
N LYS A 224 15.01 16.84 15.93
CA LYS A 224 14.33 17.32 17.13
C LYS A 224 12.84 17.06 17.02
N LYS A 225 12.23 16.71 18.15
CA LYS A 225 10.78 16.61 18.29
C LYS A 225 10.20 18.02 18.10
N GLY A 226 9.20 18.16 17.26
CA GLY A 226 8.61 19.47 16.90
C GLY A 226 9.16 20.06 15.59
N ASP A 227 10.20 19.48 14.99
CA ASP A 227 10.73 19.95 13.71
C ASP A 227 9.96 19.40 12.48
N ILE A 228 8.90 18.60 12.69
CA ILE A 228 8.19 17.92 11.57
C ILE A 228 7.50 18.95 10.67
N THR A 229 6.84 19.92 11.26
CA THR A 229 6.21 21.02 10.51
C THR A 229 7.25 21.80 9.71
N ASP A 230 8.43 22.06 10.26
CA ASP A 230 9.53 22.74 9.57
C ASP A 230 10.09 21.88 8.43
N ILE A 231 10.20 20.55 8.64
CA ILE A 231 10.61 19.61 7.58
C ILE A 231 9.60 19.62 6.44
N ILE A 232 8.29 19.57 6.73
CA ILE A 232 7.23 19.66 5.72
C ILE A 232 7.38 20.95 4.92
N ASN A 233 7.47 22.09 5.61
CA ASN A 233 7.55 23.43 5.01
C ASN A 233 8.85 23.67 4.25
N SER A 234 9.90 22.92 4.55
CA SER A 234 11.19 23.05 3.85
C SER A 234 11.14 22.53 2.42
N HIS A 235 10.24 21.61 2.10
CA HIS A 235 10.15 20.89 0.82
C HIS A 235 11.47 20.19 0.41
N VAL A 236 12.39 20.00 1.34
CA VAL A 236 13.74 19.46 1.10
C VAL A 236 13.84 18.04 1.64
N ARG A 237 14.01 17.06 0.74
CA ARG A 237 14.06 15.62 1.08
C ARG A 237 15.15 15.27 2.11
N SER A 238 16.30 15.96 2.06
CA SER A 238 17.41 15.69 3.00
C SER A 238 17.14 16.12 4.44
N ASN A 239 16.12 16.92 4.69
CA ASN A 239 15.72 17.32 6.04
C ASN A 239 14.86 16.23 6.72
N ALA A 240 14.20 15.37 5.94
CA ALA A 240 13.49 14.21 6.46
C ALA A 240 14.46 13.04 6.69
N GLY A 241 14.01 12.07 7.51
CA GLY A 241 14.79 10.87 7.82
C GLY A 241 14.98 9.92 6.62
N ASP A 242 15.77 8.88 6.83
CA ASP A 242 16.00 7.83 5.84
C ASP A 242 14.70 7.09 5.50
N THR A 243 14.68 6.43 4.34
CA THR A 243 13.53 5.61 3.96
C THR A 243 13.54 4.30 4.76
N ALA A 244 12.55 4.08 5.62
CA ALA A 244 12.41 2.87 6.41
C ALA A 244 12.27 1.62 5.51
N PRO A 245 12.69 0.42 5.98
CA PRO A 245 12.61 -0.83 5.21
C PRO A 245 11.20 -1.13 4.69
N ALA A 246 11.11 -1.72 3.49
CA ALA A 246 9.83 -2.05 2.87
C ALA A 246 9.06 -3.15 3.62
N CYS A 247 9.78 -4.07 4.26
CA CYS A 247 9.22 -5.24 4.95
C CYS A 247 8.26 -4.91 6.11
N GLY A 248 8.30 -3.67 6.63
CA GLY A 248 7.35 -3.22 7.64
C GLY A 248 6.04 -2.67 7.06
N LEU A 249 5.98 -2.35 5.76
CA LEU A 249 4.87 -1.62 5.16
C LEU A 249 3.81 -2.54 4.55
N TYR A 250 2.55 -2.27 4.87
CA TYR A 250 1.37 -2.99 4.38
C TYR A 250 0.33 -2.01 3.85
N LEU A 251 -0.11 -2.16 2.60
CA LEU A 251 -1.36 -1.57 2.17
C LEU A 251 -2.50 -2.28 2.89
N ASN A 252 -3.19 -1.57 3.79
CA ASN A 252 -4.13 -2.21 4.73
C ASN A 252 -5.58 -2.12 4.29
N ARG A 253 -6.03 -0.95 3.88
CA ARG A 253 -7.40 -0.72 3.42
C ARG A 253 -7.44 0.21 2.22
N ILE A 254 -8.43 -0.02 1.38
CA ILE A 254 -8.82 0.85 0.27
C ILE A 254 -10.24 1.31 0.55
N PHE A 255 -10.49 2.59 0.40
CA PHE A 255 -11.82 3.18 0.58
C PHE A 255 -12.33 3.66 -0.77
N TYR A 256 -13.52 3.23 -1.11
CA TYR A 256 -14.27 3.66 -2.28
C TYR A 256 -15.49 4.46 -1.85
N ASP A 257 -16.05 5.26 -2.76
CA ASP A 257 -17.33 5.93 -2.54
C ASP A 257 -18.44 4.93 -2.18
N ASN A 258 -19.53 5.42 -1.58
CA ASN A 258 -20.64 4.61 -1.09
C ASN A 258 -21.18 3.63 -2.14
N GLN A 259 -21.23 4.03 -3.40
CA GLN A 259 -21.69 3.17 -4.52
C GLN A 259 -20.80 1.92 -4.72
N TYR A 260 -19.52 1.97 -4.32
CA TYR A 260 -18.57 0.85 -4.46
C TYR A 260 -18.08 0.30 -3.12
N SER A 261 -18.68 0.74 -2.01
CA SER A 261 -18.26 0.30 -0.66
C SER A 261 -18.36 -1.23 -0.49
N TYR A 262 -19.30 -1.86 -1.18
CA TYR A 262 -19.51 -3.32 -1.17
C TYR A 262 -18.28 -4.11 -1.68
N ILE A 263 -17.39 -3.51 -2.48
CA ILE A 263 -16.21 -4.18 -3.03
C ILE A 263 -15.22 -4.54 -1.90
N THR A 264 -15.12 -3.70 -0.88
CA THR A 264 -14.18 -3.87 0.23
C THR A 264 -14.77 -4.53 1.46
N THR A 265 -16.09 -4.72 1.51
CA THR A 265 -16.78 -5.49 2.58
C THR A 265 -16.62 -6.98 2.33
N ASN A 266 -16.43 -7.74 3.41
CA ASN A 266 -16.43 -9.23 3.36
C ASN A 266 -17.82 -9.79 3.13
#